data_f96e9292d14adc01ebf49f861f850b38
#
_entry.id   f96e9292d14adc01ebf49f861f850b38
#
_cell.length_a   1.000
_cell.length_b   1.000
_cell.length_c   1.000
_cell.angle_alpha   90.00
_cell.angle_beta   90.00
_cell.angle_gamma   90.00
#
_symmetry.space_group_name_H-M   'P 1'
#
loop_
_entity.id
_entity.type
_entity.pdbx_description
1 polymer ?
#
loop_
_entity_poly.entity_id
_entity_poly.type
_entity_poly.pdbx_seq_one_letter_code
_entity_poly.pdbx_strand_id
1 'polypeptide(L)'
;MKENFIVVKNFLDLSFAQSLHEYLKFSTQVSILRGEDIYTSKNVPGCVCQKANDLMLDAVLKTSKKKIEDITGLNLVPTYSMARIYTNGNELRKHIDRPSCEISVTVKLSDTKNYNYPIYMDGHEVFLEDGDAVVYKGTEVEHWRNKCEFPEKYFLGQLFLHYVQLDGLHSDCAYDRIEDRKKVFEDLVWQKL
;
A
#
# COMPACT_ATOMS: atom_id res chain seq x y z
N MET A 1 15.79 2.44 -10.94
CA MET A 1 15.14 1.12 -11.15
C MET A 1 15.22 0.77 -12.62
N LYS A 2 15.82 -0.39 -12.98
CA LYS A 2 15.98 -0.81 -14.40
C LYS A 2 14.67 -1.31 -15.02
N GLU A 3 13.88 -2.03 -14.24
CA GLU A 3 12.57 -2.55 -14.63
C GLU A 3 11.46 -1.63 -14.12
N ASN A 4 10.31 -1.64 -14.79
CA ASN A 4 9.18 -0.81 -14.39
C ASN A 4 8.50 -1.32 -13.12
N PHE A 5 8.56 -2.63 -12.85
CA PHE A 5 8.12 -3.23 -11.58
C PHE A 5 8.99 -4.44 -11.19
N ILE A 6 9.04 -4.75 -9.91
CA ILE A 6 9.82 -5.85 -9.33
C ILE A 6 8.97 -6.54 -8.28
N VAL A 7 8.84 -7.86 -8.35
CA VAL A 7 8.20 -8.68 -7.30
C VAL A 7 9.23 -9.00 -6.21
N VAL A 8 8.90 -8.71 -4.97
CA VAL A 8 9.75 -8.93 -3.81
C VAL A 8 9.10 -9.95 -2.90
N LYS A 9 9.69 -11.15 -2.84
CA LYS A 9 9.22 -12.20 -1.93
C LYS A 9 9.59 -11.88 -0.48
N ASN A 10 8.69 -12.22 0.45
CA ASN A 10 8.87 -11.97 1.89
C ASN A 10 9.28 -10.52 2.18
N PHE A 11 8.57 -9.57 1.58
CA PHE A 11 8.81 -8.16 1.83
C PHE A 11 8.52 -7.79 3.29
N LEU A 12 7.43 -8.30 3.84
CA LEU A 12 7.15 -8.33 5.28
C LEU A 12 7.24 -9.76 5.80
N ASP A 13 7.62 -9.90 7.06
CA ASP A 13 7.48 -11.17 7.77
C ASP A 13 6.02 -11.62 7.76
N LEU A 14 5.79 -12.94 7.57
CA LEU A 14 4.46 -13.51 7.43
C LEU A 14 3.57 -13.21 8.64
N SER A 15 4.10 -13.37 9.86
CA SER A 15 3.33 -13.14 11.08
C SER A 15 2.95 -11.67 11.26
N PHE A 16 3.84 -10.78 10.85
CA PHE A 16 3.58 -9.34 10.88
C PHE A 16 2.55 -8.93 9.82
N ALA A 17 2.66 -9.45 8.60
CA ALA A 17 1.67 -9.20 7.53
C ALA A 17 0.26 -9.65 7.95
N GLN A 18 0.14 -10.85 8.53
CA GLN A 18 -1.12 -11.37 9.05
C GLN A 18 -1.66 -10.54 10.22
N SER A 19 -0.78 -10.08 11.13
CA SER A 19 -1.18 -9.21 12.23
C SER A 19 -1.71 -7.86 11.74
N LEU A 20 -1.08 -7.27 10.71
CA LEU A 20 -1.59 -6.05 10.06
C LEU A 20 -2.95 -6.30 9.38
N HIS A 21 -3.14 -7.45 8.76
CA HIS A 21 -4.44 -7.81 8.18
C HIS A 21 -5.54 -7.86 9.24
N GLU A 22 -5.30 -8.51 10.36
CA GLU A 22 -6.26 -8.55 11.48
C GLU A 22 -6.47 -7.16 12.11
N TYR A 23 -5.41 -6.35 12.23
CA TYR A 23 -5.54 -4.96 12.67
C TYR A 23 -6.49 -4.17 11.76
N LEU A 24 -6.36 -4.28 10.45
CA LEU A 24 -7.24 -3.60 9.50
C LEU A 24 -8.70 -4.06 9.63
N LYS A 25 -8.93 -5.36 9.72
CA LYS A 25 -10.27 -5.93 9.91
C LYS A 25 -10.89 -5.45 11.23
N PHE A 26 -10.14 -5.56 12.31
CA PHE A 26 -10.60 -5.14 13.64
C PHE A 26 -10.92 -3.64 13.67
N SER A 27 -10.01 -2.79 13.20
CA SER A 27 -10.23 -1.34 13.19
C SER A 27 -11.42 -0.93 12.31
N THR A 28 -11.63 -1.64 11.18
CA THR A 28 -12.80 -1.44 10.33
C THR A 28 -14.11 -1.77 11.05
N GLN A 29 -14.15 -2.91 11.73
CA GLN A 29 -15.33 -3.32 12.50
C GLN A 29 -15.65 -2.32 13.62
N VAL A 30 -14.63 -1.82 14.32
CA VAL A 30 -14.79 -0.77 15.34
C VAL A 30 -15.37 0.50 14.74
N SER A 31 -14.86 0.95 13.59
CA SER A 31 -15.41 2.13 12.89
C SER A 31 -16.87 1.93 12.50
N ILE A 32 -17.23 0.75 11.97
CA ILE A 32 -18.64 0.42 11.66
C ILE A 32 -19.53 0.51 12.92
N LEU A 33 -19.09 -0.11 14.02
CA LEU A 33 -19.86 -0.11 15.28
C LEU A 33 -20.05 1.29 15.87
N ARG A 34 -19.12 2.22 15.58
CA ARG A 34 -19.19 3.62 16.00
C ARG A 34 -19.99 4.50 15.05
N GLY A 35 -20.46 3.96 13.91
CA GLY A 35 -21.13 4.73 12.88
C GLY A 35 -20.21 5.72 12.16
N GLU A 36 -18.90 5.45 12.18
CA GLU A 36 -17.91 6.25 11.45
C GLU A 36 -17.98 5.95 9.95
N ASP A 37 -17.74 6.96 9.12
CA ASP A 37 -17.70 6.79 7.68
C ASP A 37 -16.55 5.85 7.28
N ILE A 38 -16.89 4.82 6.51
CA ILE A 38 -15.91 3.96 5.87
C ILE A 38 -15.53 4.61 4.54
N TYR A 39 -14.27 5.02 4.44
CA TYR A 39 -13.78 5.64 3.22
C TYR A 39 -13.85 4.67 2.05
N THR A 40 -14.46 5.09 0.94
CA THR A 40 -14.49 4.36 -0.33
C THR A 40 -13.70 5.11 -1.39
N SER A 41 -13.04 4.39 -2.28
CA SER A 41 -12.23 4.97 -3.35
C SER A 41 -12.99 4.95 -4.68
N LYS A 42 -12.86 6.03 -5.46
CA LYS A 42 -13.39 6.08 -6.83
C LYS A 42 -12.77 5.00 -7.74
N ASN A 43 -11.51 4.63 -7.48
CA ASN A 43 -10.80 3.61 -8.25
C ASN A 43 -11.16 2.19 -7.83
N VAL A 44 -11.79 2.01 -6.65
CA VAL A 44 -12.26 0.73 -6.15
C VAL A 44 -13.69 0.88 -5.65
N PRO A 45 -14.67 0.90 -6.54
CA PRO A 45 -16.08 0.96 -6.15
C PRO A 45 -16.45 -0.21 -5.23
N GLY A 46 -17.21 0.10 -4.17
CA GLY A 46 -17.65 -0.90 -3.20
C GLY A 46 -16.58 -1.39 -2.22
N CYS A 47 -15.37 -0.82 -2.21
CA CYS A 47 -14.37 -1.09 -1.18
C CYS A 47 -14.94 -0.69 0.19
N VAL A 48 -14.96 -1.64 1.13
CA VAL A 48 -15.55 -1.42 2.47
C VAL A 48 -14.58 -0.79 3.47
N CYS A 49 -13.28 -0.78 3.18
CA CYS A 49 -12.28 -0.20 4.08
C CYS A 49 -11.11 0.38 3.30
N GLN A 50 -10.75 1.59 3.65
CA GLN A 50 -9.48 2.19 3.25
C GLN A 50 -8.95 3.01 4.43
N LYS A 51 -7.76 2.67 4.91
CA LYS A 51 -7.04 3.44 5.92
C LYS A 51 -6.01 4.34 5.24
N ALA A 52 -5.94 5.58 5.68
CA ALA A 52 -4.89 6.53 5.32
C ALA A 52 -4.57 7.35 6.59
N ASN A 53 -3.34 7.84 6.71
CA ASN A 53 -2.87 8.58 7.89
C ASN A 53 -2.91 7.76 9.19
N ASP A 54 -2.68 6.47 9.11
CA ASP A 54 -2.64 5.53 10.23
C ASP A 54 -1.20 5.39 10.72
N LEU A 55 -0.98 5.61 12.03
CA LEU A 55 0.37 5.62 12.61
C LEU A 55 1.11 4.29 12.50
N MET A 56 0.39 3.16 12.53
CA MET A 56 1.00 1.85 12.32
C MET A 56 1.48 1.69 10.88
N LEU A 57 0.66 2.11 9.91
CA LEU A 57 1.01 2.04 8.49
C LEU A 57 2.16 3.02 8.16
N ASP A 58 2.17 4.20 8.78
CA ASP A 58 3.26 5.18 8.63
C ASP A 58 4.57 4.68 9.26
N ALA A 59 4.52 3.93 10.35
CA ALA A 59 5.69 3.27 10.91
C ALA A 59 6.27 2.23 9.94
N VAL A 60 5.41 1.46 9.26
CA VAL A 60 5.84 0.52 8.20
C VAL A 60 6.41 1.28 7.01
N LEU A 61 5.79 2.39 6.58
CA LEU A 61 6.31 3.27 5.53
C LEU A 61 7.73 3.72 5.85
N LYS A 62 7.97 4.23 7.08
CA LYS A 62 9.28 4.68 7.54
C LYS A 62 10.31 3.57 7.54
N THR A 63 10.00 2.44 8.16
CA THR A 63 10.95 1.33 8.34
C THR A 63 11.24 0.58 7.04
N SER A 64 10.32 0.57 6.08
CA SER A 64 10.51 -0.07 4.77
C SER A 64 11.37 0.75 3.80
N LYS A 65 11.56 2.06 4.03
CA LYS A 65 12.25 2.97 3.11
C LYS A 65 13.61 2.42 2.66
N LYS A 66 14.48 2.07 3.61
CA LYS A 66 15.83 1.58 3.31
C LYS A 66 15.82 0.33 2.43
N LYS A 67 14.92 -0.62 2.71
CA LYS A 67 14.76 -1.84 1.91
C LYS A 67 14.37 -1.51 0.46
N ILE A 68 13.49 -0.53 0.26
CA ILE A 68 13.05 -0.13 -1.07
C ILE A 68 14.16 0.62 -1.81
N GLU A 69 14.94 1.47 -1.12
CA GLU A 69 16.12 2.12 -1.68
C GLU A 69 17.15 1.09 -2.17
N ASP A 70 17.41 0.04 -1.39
CA ASP A 70 18.34 -1.03 -1.77
C ASP A 70 17.86 -1.82 -3.00
N ILE A 71 16.53 -2.05 -3.12
CA ILE A 71 15.92 -2.74 -4.26
C ILE A 71 15.94 -1.87 -5.51
N THR A 72 15.64 -0.59 -5.39
CA THR A 72 15.46 0.31 -6.53
C THR A 72 16.74 1.00 -6.97
N GLY A 73 17.72 1.15 -6.06
CA GLY A 73 18.91 1.97 -6.26
C GLY A 73 18.63 3.48 -6.23
N LEU A 74 17.49 3.90 -5.69
CA LEU A 74 17.05 5.29 -5.64
C LEU A 74 17.15 5.84 -4.21
N ASN A 75 17.37 7.16 -4.06
CA ASN A 75 17.21 7.87 -2.80
C ASN A 75 15.77 8.34 -2.70
N LEU A 76 15.04 7.91 -1.67
CA LEU A 76 13.60 8.09 -1.57
C LEU A 76 13.20 8.99 -0.39
N VAL A 77 12.08 9.69 -0.56
CA VAL A 77 11.39 10.41 0.52
C VAL A 77 9.96 9.85 0.61
N PRO A 78 9.46 9.52 1.80
CA PRO A 78 8.09 9.04 1.94
C PRO A 78 7.07 10.13 1.60
N THR A 79 5.96 9.73 1.04
CA THR A 79 4.80 10.59 0.83
C THR A 79 3.67 10.21 1.77
N TYR A 80 3.09 9.02 1.64
CA TYR A 80 2.07 8.51 2.55
C TYR A 80 1.92 6.99 2.46
N SER A 81 1.24 6.44 3.45
CA SER A 81 0.79 5.06 3.49
C SER A 81 -0.73 4.97 3.42
N MET A 82 -1.24 3.85 2.97
CA MET A 82 -2.65 3.51 3.07
C MET A 82 -2.83 2.00 3.02
N ALA A 83 -3.97 1.51 3.49
CA ALA A 83 -4.34 0.11 3.36
C ALA A 83 -5.79 -0.03 2.89
N ARG A 84 -6.09 -1.17 2.30
CA ARG A 84 -7.42 -1.46 1.76
C ARG A 84 -7.78 -2.92 2.01
N ILE A 85 -9.06 -3.18 2.28
CA ILE A 85 -9.62 -4.52 2.26
C ILE A 85 -10.49 -4.66 1.02
N TYR A 86 -10.09 -5.53 0.12
CA TYR A 86 -10.91 -5.96 -1.01
C TYR A 86 -11.87 -7.03 -0.56
N THR A 87 -13.09 -6.92 -1.03
CA THR A 87 -14.15 -7.91 -0.82
C THR A 87 -14.71 -8.37 -2.15
N ASN A 88 -15.58 -9.37 -2.12
CA ASN A 88 -16.24 -9.85 -3.32
C ASN A 88 -17.00 -8.72 -4.04
N GLY A 89 -16.86 -8.66 -5.36
CA GLY A 89 -17.40 -7.59 -6.20
C GLY A 89 -16.48 -6.38 -6.40
N ASN A 90 -15.43 -6.21 -5.59
CA ASN A 90 -14.47 -5.12 -5.79
C ASN A 90 -13.60 -5.34 -7.04
N GLU A 91 -13.27 -4.25 -7.70
CA GLU A 91 -12.29 -4.17 -8.78
C GLU A 91 -11.39 -2.95 -8.55
N LEU A 92 -10.17 -3.00 -9.00
CA LEU A 92 -9.32 -1.81 -9.13
C LEU A 92 -9.31 -1.41 -10.60
N ARG A 93 -9.89 -0.26 -10.91
CA ARG A 93 -9.92 0.25 -12.28
C ARG A 93 -8.50 0.48 -12.80
N LYS A 94 -8.33 0.23 -14.08
CA LYS A 94 -7.08 0.42 -14.80
C LYS A 94 -6.65 1.88 -14.75
N HIS A 95 -5.41 2.15 -14.26
CA HIS A 95 -4.89 3.49 -14.07
C HIS A 95 -3.37 3.48 -13.89
N ILE A 96 -2.77 4.65 -13.97
CA ILE A 96 -1.47 4.99 -13.41
C ILE A 96 -1.68 5.82 -12.16
N ASP A 97 -0.71 5.86 -11.29
CA ASP A 97 -0.75 6.63 -10.05
C ASP A 97 -0.49 8.12 -10.27
N ARG A 98 -0.81 8.91 -9.26
CA ARG A 98 -0.52 10.35 -9.21
C ARG A 98 0.95 10.60 -8.83
N PRO A 99 1.50 11.83 -9.05
CA PRO A 99 2.90 12.17 -8.80
C PRO A 99 3.45 11.76 -7.44
N SER A 100 2.70 11.94 -6.35
CA SER A 100 3.13 11.52 -5.01
C SER A 100 3.23 10.00 -4.79
N CYS A 101 2.91 9.21 -5.80
CA CYS A 101 3.09 7.76 -5.83
C CYS A 101 4.13 7.35 -6.89
N GLU A 102 5.17 8.18 -7.09
CA GLU A 102 6.21 7.95 -8.11
C GLU A 102 6.83 6.55 -7.99
N ILE A 103 7.19 6.16 -6.76
CA ILE A 103 7.60 4.80 -6.43
C ILE A 103 6.58 4.24 -5.46
N SER A 104 5.85 3.25 -5.92
CA SER A 104 4.77 2.60 -5.19
C SER A 104 5.14 1.18 -4.80
N VAL A 105 4.65 0.76 -3.65
CA VAL A 105 4.77 -0.62 -3.16
C VAL A 105 3.37 -1.11 -2.80
N THR A 106 2.95 -2.21 -3.40
CA THR A 106 1.73 -2.92 -3.02
C THR A 106 2.12 -4.21 -2.32
N VAL A 107 1.76 -4.36 -1.05
CA VAL A 107 2.05 -5.55 -0.23
C VAL A 107 0.77 -6.33 -0.01
N LYS A 108 0.78 -7.63 -0.29
CA LYS A 108 -0.29 -8.52 0.15
C LYS A 108 -0.09 -8.81 1.64
N LEU A 109 -1.05 -8.44 2.47
CA LEU A 109 -0.99 -8.70 3.91
C LEU A 109 -1.46 -10.12 4.23
N SER A 110 -2.70 -10.43 3.87
CA SER A 110 -3.29 -11.77 3.95
C SER A 110 -4.65 -11.78 3.27
N ASP A 111 -5.19 -12.97 3.06
CA ASP A 111 -6.56 -13.18 2.66
C ASP A 111 -7.24 -14.33 3.43
N THR A 112 -8.56 -14.40 3.35
CA THR A 112 -9.32 -15.38 4.13
C THR A 112 -9.27 -16.81 3.61
N LYS A 113 -8.84 -17.01 2.35
CA LYS A 113 -8.99 -18.30 1.65
C LYS A 113 -7.80 -18.67 0.76
N ASN A 114 -6.76 -17.88 0.75
CA ASN A 114 -5.60 -18.04 -0.15
C ASN A 114 -5.99 -18.19 -1.63
N TYR A 115 -6.94 -17.37 -2.08
CA TYR A 115 -7.33 -17.34 -3.48
C TYR A 115 -6.31 -16.60 -4.33
N ASN A 116 -6.07 -17.09 -5.55
CA ASN A 116 -5.30 -16.40 -6.55
C ASN A 116 -6.09 -15.19 -7.08
N TYR A 117 -5.79 -14.01 -6.53
CA TYR A 117 -6.36 -12.74 -6.99
C TYR A 117 -5.23 -11.81 -7.42
N PRO A 118 -4.81 -11.88 -8.70
CA PRO A 118 -3.64 -11.16 -9.18
C PRO A 118 -3.86 -9.64 -9.22
N ILE A 119 -2.77 -8.90 -9.15
CA ILE A 119 -2.70 -7.54 -9.64
C ILE A 119 -2.05 -7.57 -11.03
N TYR A 120 -2.57 -6.81 -11.97
CA TYR A 120 -2.00 -6.65 -13.31
C TYR A 120 -1.07 -5.45 -13.32
N MET A 121 0.14 -5.61 -13.88
CA MET A 121 1.16 -4.59 -14.07
C MET A 121 1.58 -4.57 -15.54
N ASP A 122 1.27 -3.50 -16.28
CA ASP A 122 1.52 -3.40 -17.73
C ASP A 122 1.03 -4.64 -18.52
N GLY A 123 -0.13 -5.19 -18.14
CA GLY A 123 -0.72 -6.38 -18.77
C GLY A 123 -0.25 -7.73 -18.23
N HIS A 124 0.75 -7.77 -17.35
CA HIS A 124 1.24 -9.00 -16.74
C HIS A 124 0.50 -9.31 -15.44
N GLU A 125 0.07 -10.57 -15.28
CA GLU A 125 -0.48 -11.04 -14.00
C GLU A 125 0.63 -11.20 -12.95
N VAL A 126 0.45 -10.56 -11.80
CA VAL A 126 1.36 -10.66 -10.67
C VAL A 126 0.62 -11.29 -9.50
N PHE A 127 1.05 -12.50 -9.12
CA PHE A 127 0.54 -13.22 -7.97
C PHE A 127 1.46 -12.97 -6.76
N LEU A 128 0.87 -12.53 -5.67
CA LEU A 128 1.57 -12.29 -4.40
C LEU A 128 1.08 -13.30 -3.36
N GLU A 129 2.00 -13.87 -2.62
CA GLU A 129 1.73 -14.59 -1.38
C GLU A 129 1.68 -13.61 -0.20
N ASP A 130 1.20 -14.05 0.95
CA ASP A 130 1.13 -13.22 2.16
C ASP A 130 2.54 -12.74 2.55
N GLY A 131 2.69 -11.44 2.74
CA GLY A 131 3.96 -10.79 2.99
C GLY A 131 4.77 -10.40 1.73
N ASP A 132 4.39 -10.87 0.54
CA ASP A 132 5.03 -10.45 -0.71
C ASP A 132 4.62 -9.03 -1.12
N ALA A 133 5.46 -8.39 -1.92
CA ALA A 133 5.19 -7.08 -2.48
C ALA A 133 5.52 -6.99 -3.97
N VAL A 134 4.91 -6.05 -4.64
CA VAL A 134 5.38 -5.51 -5.92
C VAL A 134 5.78 -4.05 -5.72
N VAL A 135 7.03 -3.71 -6.11
CA VAL A 135 7.58 -2.35 -6.14
C VAL A 135 7.54 -1.88 -7.58
N TYR A 136 6.97 -0.72 -7.85
CA TYR A 136 6.77 -0.26 -9.22
C TYR A 136 6.84 1.26 -9.35
N LYS A 137 7.09 1.73 -10.57
CA LYS A 137 7.01 3.15 -10.93
C LYS A 137 5.54 3.53 -11.10
N GLY A 138 4.92 4.05 -10.05
CA GLY A 138 3.48 4.26 -10.01
C GLY A 138 2.97 5.20 -11.08
N THR A 139 3.74 6.23 -11.44
CA THR A 139 3.39 7.21 -12.50
C THR A 139 3.58 6.69 -13.93
N GLU A 140 4.23 5.51 -14.10
CA GLU A 140 4.53 4.94 -15.41
C GLU A 140 3.77 3.63 -15.65
N VAL A 141 3.67 2.77 -14.63
CA VAL A 141 3.09 1.43 -14.73
C VAL A 141 1.57 1.49 -14.68
N GLU A 142 0.91 1.08 -15.75
CA GLU A 142 -0.52 0.91 -15.77
C GLU A 142 -0.91 -0.36 -15.00
N HIS A 143 -1.77 -0.21 -13.98
CA HIS A 143 -2.10 -1.33 -13.13
C HIS A 143 -3.58 -1.38 -12.75
N TRP A 144 -4.08 -2.61 -12.49
CA TRP A 144 -5.48 -2.86 -12.16
C TRP A 144 -5.68 -4.23 -11.50
N ARG A 145 -6.89 -4.47 -11.01
CA ARG A 145 -7.40 -5.79 -10.64
C ARG A 145 -8.74 -5.99 -11.29
N ASN A 146 -8.95 -7.16 -11.89
CA ASN A 146 -10.25 -7.54 -12.37
C ASN A 146 -11.24 -7.65 -11.21
N LYS A 147 -12.54 -7.68 -11.51
CA LYS A 147 -13.56 -7.84 -10.50
C LYS A 147 -13.35 -9.13 -9.70
N CYS A 148 -13.40 -9.00 -8.38
CA CYS A 148 -13.30 -10.13 -7.46
C CYS A 148 -14.61 -10.92 -7.47
N GLU A 149 -14.59 -12.15 -8.00
CA GLU A 149 -15.76 -13.01 -8.13
C GLU A 149 -15.55 -14.34 -7.41
N PHE A 150 -15.43 -14.30 -6.09
CA PHE A 150 -15.31 -15.51 -5.28
C PHE A 150 -16.67 -15.91 -4.69
N PRO A 151 -16.94 -17.21 -4.53
CA PRO A 151 -18.26 -17.71 -4.13
C PRO A 151 -18.62 -17.41 -2.68
N GLU A 152 -17.66 -17.05 -1.84
CA GLU A 152 -17.83 -16.85 -0.41
C GLU A 152 -17.37 -15.45 0.04
N LYS A 153 -17.60 -15.13 1.31
CA LYS A 153 -17.01 -13.93 1.94
C LYS A 153 -15.49 -13.99 1.85
N TYR A 154 -14.94 -13.09 1.05
CA TYR A 154 -13.53 -12.95 0.81
C TYR A 154 -13.04 -11.60 1.30
N PHE A 155 -11.91 -11.59 1.99
CA PHE A 155 -11.25 -10.40 2.47
C PHE A 155 -9.78 -10.49 2.11
N LEU A 156 -9.30 -9.59 1.26
CA LEU A 156 -7.89 -9.42 0.94
C LEU A 156 -7.41 -8.08 1.51
N GLY A 157 -6.52 -8.15 2.50
CA GLY A 157 -5.83 -6.98 3.03
C GLY A 157 -4.62 -6.62 2.20
N GLN A 158 -4.52 -5.35 1.82
CA GLN A 158 -3.36 -4.80 1.13
C GLN A 158 -2.88 -3.52 1.78
N LEU A 159 -1.54 -3.39 1.87
CA LEU A 159 -0.85 -2.19 2.28
C LEU A 159 -0.22 -1.53 1.05
N PHE A 160 -0.29 -0.22 0.99
CA PHE A 160 0.34 0.61 -0.04
C PHE A 160 1.28 1.60 0.62
N LEU A 161 2.53 1.64 0.13
CA LEU A 161 3.56 2.56 0.58
C LEU A 161 4.01 3.40 -0.61
N HIS A 162 4.05 4.71 -0.43
CA HIS A 162 4.35 5.62 -1.53
C HIS A 162 5.54 6.50 -1.20
N TYR A 163 6.39 6.70 -2.20
CA TYR A 163 7.61 7.48 -2.11
C TYR A 163 7.80 8.30 -3.39
N VAL A 164 8.61 9.34 -3.26
CA VAL A 164 9.17 10.08 -4.39
C VAL A 164 10.69 10.07 -4.32
N GLN A 165 11.36 10.26 -5.45
CA GLN A 165 12.81 10.42 -5.46
C GLN A 165 13.19 11.75 -4.81
N LEU A 166 14.22 11.74 -3.95
CA LEU A 166 14.67 12.92 -3.19
C LEU A 166 14.96 14.11 -4.11
N ASP A 167 15.68 13.87 -5.20
CA ASP A 167 16.07 14.88 -6.17
C ASP A 167 15.39 14.66 -7.55
N GLY A 168 14.21 14.01 -7.53
CA GLY A 168 13.44 13.67 -8.73
C GLY A 168 12.42 14.74 -9.15
N LEU A 169 11.73 14.46 -10.25
CA LEU A 169 10.70 15.33 -10.83
C LEU A 169 9.54 15.62 -9.85
N HIS A 170 9.25 14.70 -8.95
CA HIS A 170 8.12 14.76 -8.01
C HIS A 170 8.55 15.00 -6.56
N SER A 171 9.76 15.51 -6.33
CA SER A 171 10.30 15.77 -4.99
C SER A 171 9.47 16.80 -4.18
N ASP A 172 8.72 17.67 -4.84
CA ASP A 172 7.75 18.58 -4.25
C ASP A 172 6.57 17.87 -3.56
N CYS A 173 6.31 16.61 -3.90
CA CYS A 173 5.31 15.77 -3.25
C CYS A 173 5.82 15.09 -1.96
N ALA A 174 7.05 15.37 -1.51
CA ALA A 174 7.61 14.79 -0.27
C ALA A 174 6.68 15.07 0.92
N TYR A 175 6.41 14.02 1.70
CA TYR A 175 5.51 14.04 2.88
C TYR A 175 4.04 14.42 2.57
N ASP A 176 3.59 14.33 1.33
CA ASP A 176 2.18 14.53 0.97
C ASP A 176 1.27 13.71 1.90
N ARG A 177 0.22 14.36 2.46
CA ARG A 177 -0.73 13.81 3.45
C ARG A 177 -0.15 13.46 4.83
N ILE A 178 1.15 13.60 5.06
CA ILE A 178 1.82 13.36 6.35
C ILE A 178 2.73 14.53 6.74
N GLU A 179 2.46 15.72 6.26
CA GLU A 179 3.27 16.94 6.51
C GLU A 179 3.42 17.25 8.00
N ASP A 180 2.37 16.99 8.77
CA ASP A 180 2.34 17.13 10.23
C ASP A 180 3.31 16.17 10.95
N ARG A 181 3.70 15.06 10.30
CA ARG A 181 4.57 14.00 10.81
C ARG A 181 5.99 14.03 10.25
N LYS A 182 6.30 14.97 9.37
CA LYS A 182 7.63 15.10 8.75
C LYS A 182 8.76 14.96 9.77
N LYS A 183 8.69 15.69 10.90
CA LYS A 183 9.71 15.64 11.96
C LYS A 183 9.87 14.26 12.61
N VAL A 184 8.81 13.45 12.63
CA VAL A 184 8.86 12.07 13.12
C VAL A 184 9.59 11.18 12.13
N PHE A 185 9.36 11.35 10.83
CA PHE A 185 10.10 10.63 9.79
C PHE A 185 11.59 10.99 9.75
N GLU A 186 11.94 12.22 10.08
CA GLU A 186 13.32 12.72 10.15
C GLU A 186 13.99 12.46 11.51
N ASP A 187 13.34 11.73 12.44
CA ASP A 187 13.80 11.45 13.81
C ASP A 187 14.11 12.67 14.67
N LEU A 188 13.65 13.87 14.27
CA LEU A 188 13.96 15.13 14.94
C LEU A 188 13.26 15.31 16.31
N VAL A 189 12.23 14.51 16.60
CA VAL A 189 11.48 14.60 17.86
C VAL A 189 12.30 14.03 19.02
N TRP A 190 13.00 12.91 18.81
CA TRP A 190 13.81 12.24 19.83
C TRP A 190 15.03 13.06 20.29
N GLN A 191 15.48 13.99 19.46
CA GLN A 191 16.60 14.90 19.81
C GLN A 191 16.22 15.90 20.89
N LYS A 192 14.94 15.99 21.27
CA LYS A 192 14.41 16.92 22.27
C LYS A 192 14.05 16.26 23.60
N LEU A 193 14.14 14.94 23.68
CA LEU A 193 13.91 14.13 24.88
C LEU A 193 15.21 13.70 25.54
#